data_5b23d55d4c4489e16ceca72f98037a61
#
_entry.id   5b23d55d4c4489e16ceca72f98037a61
#
_cell.length_a   1.000
_cell.length_b   1.000
_cell.length_c   1.000
_cell.angle_alpha   90.00
_cell.angle_beta   90.00
_cell.angle_gamma   90.00
#
_symmetry.space_group_name_H-M   'P 1'
#
loop_
_entity.id
_entity.type
_entity.pdbx_description
1 polymer ?
#
loop_
_entity_poly.entity_id
_entity_poly.type
_entity_poly.pdbx_seq_one_letter_code
_entity_poly.pdbx_strand_id
1 'polypeptide(L)'
;GEAKVARDYLAWYSEHGVHANGLVSPILNDDGSVNTGFGSDIEYDSQGQYVALVADVARLDGGPESVRAYLPKVKAALRFLQELRERTLVKGYKADQPAPERFAGILAPSISHEGYPSPTHSYWDDYWGLKGWHDGAWLAESLGDHETAAWARQQYKALYDALHASIRATMAWKGIDFIPSSADLGDGDPTGVSIALDPTGAQSVLPAEALKTTFARYLDDVRKR
;
A
#
# COMPACT_ATOMS: atom_id res chain seq x y z
N GLY A 1 -28.41 6.90 4.56
CA GLY A 1 -27.33 7.87 4.59
C GLY A 1 -26.00 7.28 4.13
N GLU A 2 -24.93 8.01 4.23
CA GLU A 2 -23.59 7.71 3.74
C GLU A 2 -23.03 6.37 4.27
N ALA A 3 -23.26 6.06 5.56
CA ALA A 3 -22.86 4.78 6.14
C ALA A 3 -23.48 3.57 5.43
N LYS A 4 -24.74 3.68 4.96
CA LYS A 4 -25.36 2.60 4.17
C LYS A 4 -24.64 2.39 2.84
N VAL A 5 -24.29 3.47 2.17
CA VAL A 5 -23.56 3.39 0.88
C VAL A 5 -22.19 2.71 1.08
N ALA A 6 -21.47 3.08 2.14
CA ALA A 6 -20.19 2.48 2.47
C ALA A 6 -20.30 0.97 2.76
N ARG A 7 -21.34 0.54 3.51
CA ARG A 7 -21.61 -0.89 3.75
C ARG A 7 -21.98 -1.65 2.49
N ASP A 8 -22.86 -1.08 1.68
CA ASP A 8 -23.29 -1.72 0.42
C ASP A 8 -22.09 -1.90 -0.51
N TYR A 9 -21.22 -0.87 -0.61
CA TYR A 9 -20.00 -0.94 -1.39
C TYR A 9 -19.03 -1.99 -0.83
N LEU A 10 -18.80 -1.99 0.50
CA LEU A 10 -17.96 -3.01 1.13
C LEU A 10 -18.45 -4.43 0.84
N ALA A 11 -19.76 -4.67 0.95
CA ALA A 11 -20.33 -5.98 0.70
C ALA A 11 -20.10 -6.40 -0.76
N TRP A 12 -20.46 -5.54 -1.70
CA TRP A 12 -20.29 -5.77 -3.12
C TRP A 12 -18.83 -5.96 -3.52
N TYR A 13 -17.94 -5.07 -3.07
CA TYR A 13 -16.52 -5.16 -3.38
C TYR A 13 -15.86 -6.41 -2.75
N SER A 14 -16.27 -6.77 -1.54
CA SER A 14 -15.80 -8.00 -0.90
C SER A 14 -16.19 -9.27 -1.66
N GLU A 15 -17.37 -9.28 -2.29
CA GLU A 15 -17.85 -10.41 -3.06
C GLU A 15 -17.11 -10.55 -4.39
N HIS A 16 -16.92 -9.46 -5.11
CA HIS A 16 -16.44 -9.47 -6.48
C HIS A 16 -14.93 -9.22 -6.60
N GLY A 17 -14.36 -8.40 -5.74
CA GLY A 17 -12.96 -7.94 -5.84
C GLY A 17 -11.95 -8.74 -5.02
N VAL A 18 -12.39 -9.48 -4.00
CA VAL A 18 -11.46 -10.20 -3.10
C VAL A 18 -11.42 -11.68 -3.43
N HIS A 19 -10.31 -12.15 -3.99
CA HIS A 19 -10.10 -13.52 -4.43
C HIS A 19 -9.71 -14.45 -3.27
N ALA A 20 -9.86 -15.77 -3.48
CA ALA A 20 -9.59 -16.78 -2.45
C ALA A 20 -8.13 -16.80 -1.97
N ASN A 21 -7.18 -16.42 -2.82
CA ASN A 21 -5.75 -16.31 -2.47
C ASN A 21 -5.39 -14.99 -1.78
N GLY A 22 -6.36 -14.08 -1.57
CA GLY A 22 -6.15 -12.80 -0.94
C GLY A 22 -5.79 -11.65 -1.90
N LEU A 23 -5.61 -11.93 -3.19
CA LEU A 23 -5.50 -10.87 -4.19
C LEU A 23 -6.78 -10.04 -4.18
N VAL A 24 -6.63 -8.73 -4.19
CA VAL A 24 -7.74 -7.78 -4.35
C VAL A 24 -7.62 -7.15 -5.73
N SER A 25 -8.67 -7.28 -6.53
CA SER A 25 -8.70 -6.68 -7.87
C SER A 25 -8.83 -5.16 -7.77
N PRO A 26 -7.95 -4.38 -8.44
CA PRO A 26 -8.00 -2.92 -8.36
C PRO A 26 -9.21 -2.33 -9.09
N ILE A 27 -9.64 -2.96 -10.17
CA ILE A 27 -10.69 -2.44 -11.05
C ILE A 27 -11.77 -3.49 -11.24
N LEU A 28 -13.02 -3.10 -11.01
CA LEU A 28 -14.20 -3.90 -11.28
C LEU A 28 -15.15 -3.15 -12.22
N ASN A 29 -15.80 -3.89 -13.11
CA ASN A 29 -16.90 -3.38 -13.88
C ASN A 29 -18.19 -3.29 -13.02
N ASP A 30 -19.19 -2.60 -13.49
CA ASP A 30 -20.47 -2.40 -12.79
C ASP A 30 -21.25 -3.72 -12.57
N ASP A 31 -21.00 -4.74 -13.38
CA ASP A 31 -21.56 -6.09 -13.24
C ASP A 31 -20.77 -6.97 -12.24
N GLY A 32 -19.70 -6.45 -11.64
CA GLY A 32 -18.83 -7.16 -10.69
C GLY A 32 -17.75 -8.01 -11.34
N SER A 33 -17.66 -8.05 -12.66
CA SER A 33 -16.55 -8.71 -13.35
C SER A 33 -15.25 -7.95 -13.16
N VAL A 34 -14.12 -8.67 -13.07
CA VAL A 34 -12.80 -8.05 -12.99
C VAL A 34 -12.50 -7.36 -14.32
N ASN A 35 -12.16 -6.08 -14.24
CA ASN A 35 -11.64 -5.35 -15.38
C ASN A 35 -10.12 -5.49 -15.38
N THR A 36 -9.57 -6.12 -16.40
CA THR A 36 -8.13 -6.30 -16.56
C THR A 36 -7.45 -5.08 -17.19
N GLY A 37 -8.21 -4.01 -17.44
CA GLY A 37 -7.69 -2.73 -17.92
C GLY A 37 -6.87 -2.89 -19.19
N PHE A 38 -5.59 -2.57 -19.10
CA PHE A 38 -4.63 -2.66 -20.20
C PHE A 38 -3.92 -4.01 -20.27
N GLY A 39 -4.59 -5.10 -19.90
CA GLY A 39 -4.06 -6.45 -19.94
C GLY A 39 -4.01 -7.12 -18.58
N SER A 40 -2.84 -7.46 -18.07
CA SER A 40 -2.65 -8.05 -16.74
C SER A 40 -2.29 -6.99 -15.69
N ASP A 41 -3.02 -5.89 -15.68
CA ASP A 41 -2.73 -4.78 -14.81
C ASP A 41 -2.91 -5.19 -13.35
N ILE A 42 -1.82 -5.17 -12.63
CA ILE A 42 -1.76 -5.54 -11.23
C ILE A 42 -1.32 -4.31 -10.46
N GLU A 43 -2.21 -3.84 -9.59
CA GLU A 43 -1.95 -2.77 -8.65
C GLU A 43 -1.99 -3.37 -7.24
N TYR A 44 -0.91 -3.25 -6.48
CA TYR A 44 -0.83 -3.90 -5.17
C TYR A 44 -1.25 -3.02 -4.00
N ASP A 45 -1.58 -1.77 -4.24
CA ASP A 45 -2.21 -0.88 -3.27
C ASP A 45 -3.61 -1.35 -2.83
N SER A 46 -4.33 -2.03 -3.73
CA SER A 46 -5.70 -2.51 -3.51
C SER A 46 -5.84 -3.40 -2.27
N GLN A 47 -4.81 -4.19 -1.92
CA GLN A 47 -4.80 -5.01 -0.72
C GLN A 47 -4.92 -4.16 0.54
N GLY A 48 -4.09 -3.11 0.64
CA GLY A 48 -4.11 -2.17 1.76
C GLY A 48 -5.39 -1.35 1.79
N GLN A 49 -5.84 -0.89 0.64
CA GLN A 49 -7.08 -0.12 0.49
C GLN A 49 -8.31 -0.93 0.94
N TYR A 50 -8.39 -2.21 0.58
CA TYR A 50 -9.48 -3.07 1.04
C TYR A 50 -9.52 -3.20 2.57
N VAL A 51 -8.38 -3.45 3.20
CA VAL A 51 -8.31 -3.56 4.66
C VAL A 51 -8.70 -2.24 5.32
N ALA A 52 -8.23 -1.11 4.78
CA ALA A 52 -8.61 0.22 5.23
C ALA A 52 -10.13 0.47 5.08
N LEU A 53 -10.73 0.08 3.94
CA LEU A 53 -12.18 0.18 3.73
C LEU A 53 -12.97 -0.58 4.81
N VAL A 54 -12.59 -1.82 5.13
CA VAL A 54 -13.25 -2.60 6.19
C VAL A 54 -13.12 -1.88 7.54
N ALA A 55 -11.93 -1.36 7.86
CA ALA A 55 -11.69 -0.66 9.11
C ALA A 55 -12.47 0.66 9.19
N ASP A 56 -12.56 1.40 8.10
CA ASP A 56 -13.26 2.69 8.08
C ASP A 56 -14.78 2.50 8.15
N VAL A 57 -15.33 1.47 7.51
CA VAL A 57 -16.74 1.11 7.70
C VAL A 57 -17.03 0.78 9.16
N ALA A 58 -16.14 0.02 9.81
CA ALA A 58 -16.28 -0.27 11.25
C ALA A 58 -16.24 0.99 12.12
N ARG A 59 -15.36 1.94 11.81
CA ARG A 59 -15.25 3.22 12.54
C ARG A 59 -16.46 4.13 12.34
N LEU A 60 -17.00 4.14 11.13
CA LEU A 60 -18.12 4.99 10.74
C LEU A 60 -19.47 4.45 11.23
N ASP A 61 -19.63 3.12 11.32
CA ASP A 61 -20.95 2.55 11.56
C ASP A 61 -20.91 1.15 12.20
N GLY A 62 -21.37 1.07 13.42
CA GLY A 62 -21.60 -0.17 14.16
C GLY A 62 -20.39 -0.80 14.84
N GLY A 63 -19.21 -0.20 14.73
CA GLY A 63 -17.99 -0.70 15.39
C GLY A 63 -17.42 -1.98 14.76
N PRO A 64 -16.34 -2.54 15.33
CA PRO A 64 -15.65 -3.72 14.77
C PRO A 64 -16.54 -4.94 14.57
N GLU A 65 -17.51 -5.16 15.44
CA GLU A 65 -18.44 -6.31 15.33
C GLU A 65 -19.28 -6.27 14.05
N SER A 66 -19.61 -5.09 13.55
CA SER A 66 -20.40 -4.93 12.32
C SER A 66 -19.68 -5.49 11.07
N VAL A 67 -18.36 -5.60 11.12
CA VAL A 67 -17.52 -6.06 10.01
C VAL A 67 -16.83 -7.41 10.31
N ARG A 68 -17.16 -8.08 11.39
CA ARG A 68 -16.56 -9.38 11.79
C ARG A 68 -16.58 -10.41 10.65
N ALA A 69 -17.64 -10.45 9.86
CA ALA A 69 -17.77 -11.38 8.73
C ALA A 69 -16.69 -11.21 7.64
N TYR A 70 -16.07 -10.03 7.56
CA TYR A 70 -15.02 -9.72 6.58
C TYR A 70 -13.60 -10.06 7.10
N LEU A 71 -13.43 -10.37 8.38
CA LEU A 71 -12.11 -10.66 8.95
C LEU A 71 -11.34 -11.78 8.20
N PRO A 72 -11.97 -12.89 7.76
CA PRO A 72 -11.26 -13.87 6.94
C PRO A 72 -10.67 -13.32 5.64
N LYS A 73 -11.39 -12.43 4.95
CA LYS A 73 -10.93 -11.77 3.72
C LYS A 73 -9.83 -10.75 4.01
N VAL A 74 -9.94 -10.00 5.11
CA VAL A 74 -8.86 -9.11 5.60
C VAL A 74 -7.59 -9.92 5.84
N LYS A 75 -7.69 -11.04 6.54
CA LYS A 75 -6.53 -11.93 6.79
C LYS A 75 -5.93 -12.48 5.50
N ALA A 76 -6.75 -12.81 4.50
CA ALA A 76 -6.28 -13.26 3.20
C ALA A 76 -5.53 -12.14 2.45
N ALA A 77 -6.07 -10.92 2.40
CA ALA A 77 -5.41 -9.76 1.80
C ALA A 77 -4.07 -9.43 2.49
N LEU A 78 -4.02 -9.52 3.81
CA LEU A 78 -2.78 -9.32 4.56
C LEU A 78 -1.74 -10.41 4.28
N ARG A 79 -2.14 -11.69 4.13
CA ARG A 79 -1.21 -12.77 3.72
C ARG A 79 -0.65 -12.50 2.33
N PHE A 80 -1.47 -12.02 1.42
CA PHE A 80 -1.03 -11.66 0.09
C PHE A 80 -0.01 -10.51 0.11
N LEU A 81 -0.20 -9.49 0.95
CA LEU A 81 0.79 -8.43 1.18
C LEU A 81 2.13 -9.01 1.71
N GLN A 82 2.08 -9.97 2.63
CA GLN A 82 3.28 -10.64 3.10
C GLN A 82 3.99 -11.38 1.97
N GLU A 83 3.26 -12.13 1.14
CA GLU A 83 3.82 -12.85 -0.02
C GLU A 83 4.48 -11.89 -1.01
N LEU A 84 3.87 -10.73 -1.27
CA LEU A 84 4.46 -9.69 -2.13
C LEU A 84 5.81 -9.20 -1.59
N ARG A 85 5.89 -8.97 -0.29
CA ARG A 85 7.11 -8.57 0.38
C ARG A 85 8.17 -9.69 0.36
N GLU A 86 7.78 -10.94 0.59
CA GLU A 86 8.68 -12.11 0.56
C GLU A 86 9.33 -12.32 -0.81
N ARG A 87 8.66 -11.96 -1.90
CA ARG A 87 9.22 -12.03 -3.26
C ARG A 87 10.49 -11.17 -3.43
N THR A 88 10.61 -10.08 -2.71
CA THR A 88 11.77 -9.18 -2.76
C THR A 88 12.87 -9.55 -1.74
N LEU A 89 12.59 -10.49 -0.84
CA LEU A 89 13.53 -10.99 0.16
C LEU A 89 14.32 -12.22 -0.30
N VAL A 90 14.06 -12.73 -1.50
CA VAL A 90 14.80 -13.88 -2.03
C VAL A 90 16.26 -13.53 -2.27
N LYS A 91 17.16 -14.47 -1.96
CA LYS A 91 18.60 -14.26 -2.12
C LYS A 91 18.94 -13.87 -3.57
N GLY A 92 19.64 -12.77 -3.74
CA GLY A 92 20.06 -12.29 -5.06
C GLY A 92 18.98 -11.52 -5.82
N TYR A 93 17.87 -11.15 -5.19
CA TYR A 93 16.86 -10.31 -5.83
C TYR A 93 17.48 -9.02 -6.36
N LYS A 94 17.33 -8.77 -7.68
CA LYS A 94 17.87 -7.58 -8.35
C LYS A 94 19.38 -7.35 -8.14
N ALA A 95 20.17 -8.42 -7.88
CA ALA A 95 21.60 -8.31 -7.57
C ALA A 95 22.45 -7.72 -8.72
N ASP A 96 21.93 -7.72 -9.94
CA ASP A 96 22.52 -7.09 -11.13
C ASP A 96 22.24 -5.58 -11.23
N GLN A 97 21.36 -5.06 -10.39
CA GLN A 97 21.01 -3.65 -10.37
C GLN A 97 21.92 -2.83 -9.45
N PRO A 98 22.17 -1.54 -9.75
CA PRO A 98 22.85 -0.64 -8.81
C PRO A 98 22.11 -0.57 -7.48
N ALA A 99 22.84 -0.53 -6.34
CA ALA A 99 22.26 -0.44 -5.00
C ALA A 99 21.06 -1.40 -4.79
N PRO A 100 21.25 -2.72 -4.96
CA PRO A 100 20.16 -3.70 -4.93
C PRO A 100 19.43 -3.77 -3.58
N GLU A 101 20.06 -3.30 -2.51
CA GLU A 101 19.48 -3.21 -1.17
C GLU A 101 18.21 -2.36 -1.13
N ARG A 102 18.01 -1.42 -2.08
CA ARG A 102 16.82 -0.59 -2.15
C ARG A 102 15.53 -1.38 -2.44
N PHE A 103 15.67 -2.60 -2.94
CA PHE A 103 14.51 -3.45 -3.23
C PHE A 103 14.15 -4.41 -2.10
N ALA A 104 15.03 -4.57 -1.12
CA ALA A 104 14.90 -5.62 -0.12
C ALA A 104 13.75 -5.37 0.86
N GLY A 105 12.74 -6.23 0.83
CA GLY A 105 11.65 -6.24 1.81
C GLY A 105 10.55 -5.19 1.60
N ILE A 106 10.56 -4.43 0.51
CA ILE A 106 9.42 -3.65 0.02
C ILE A 106 8.50 -4.55 -0.83
N LEU A 107 7.34 -4.07 -1.23
CA LEU A 107 6.40 -4.87 -2.03
C LEU A 107 6.97 -5.19 -3.42
N ALA A 108 6.52 -6.31 -3.99
CA ALA A 108 6.86 -6.70 -5.35
C ALA A 108 6.39 -5.65 -6.38
N PRO A 109 7.04 -5.57 -7.56
CA PRO A 109 6.70 -4.55 -8.54
C PRO A 109 5.31 -4.75 -9.13
N SER A 110 4.61 -3.65 -9.36
CA SER A 110 3.32 -3.56 -10.03
C SER A 110 3.31 -2.38 -11.00
N ILE A 111 2.24 -2.19 -11.76
CA ILE A 111 2.07 -0.94 -12.49
C ILE A 111 1.64 0.21 -11.57
N SER A 112 1.18 -0.13 -10.37
CA SER A 112 0.67 0.81 -9.37
C SER A 112 -0.45 1.70 -9.90
N HIS A 113 -1.13 2.41 -9.01
CA HIS A 113 -2.12 3.43 -9.38
C HIS A 113 -1.53 4.57 -10.24
N GLU A 114 -0.23 4.81 -10.13
CA GLU A 114 0.50 5.79 -10.93
C GLU A 114 0.60 5.41 -12.41
N GLY A 115 0.26 4.17 -12.77
CA GLY A 115 0.21 3.71 -14.16
C GLY A 115 1.58 3.61 -14.81
N TYR A 116 2.55 3.02 -14.14
CA TYR A 116 3.87 2.78 -14.73
C TYR A 116 3.76 1.94 -16.01
N PRO A 117 4.56 2.23 -17.04
CA PRO A 117 4.51 1.50 -18.31
C PRO A 117 4.99 0.04 -18.20
N SER A 118 5.60 -0.31 -17.09
CA SER A 118 6.04 -1.66 -16.74
C SER A 118 6.05 -1.82 -15.22
N PRO A 119 5.97 -3.07 -14.69
CA PRO A 119 6.00 -3.30 -13.26
C PRO A 119 7.20 -2.65 -12.58
N THR A 120 6.92 -1.81 -11.60
CA THR A 120 7.85 -0.92 -10.89
C THR A 120 7.61 -1.06 -9.39
N HIS A 121 8.64 -0.99 -8.56
CA HIS A 121 8.49 -0.99 -7.11
C HIS A 121 8.05 0.41 -6.66
N SER A 122 6.75 0.63 -6.69
CA SER A 122 6.13 1.91 -6.31
C SER A 122 5.99 2.02 -4.80
N TYR A 123 6.44 3.14 -4.24
CA TYR A 123 6.23 3.42 -2.82
C TYR A 123 4.78 3.75 -2.47
N TRP A 124 3.95 4.12 -3.44
CA TRP A 124 2.50 4.20 -3.28
C TRP A 124 1.90 2.90 -2.76
N ASP A 125 2.27 1.77 -3.38
CA ASP A 125 1.81 0.44 -2.95
C ASP A 125 2.26 0.13 -1.51
N ASP A 126 3.51 0.49 -1.17
CA ASP A 126 4.05 0.29 0.18
C ASP A 126 3.34 1.14 1.23
N TYR A 127 2.97 2.40 0.93
CA TYR A 127 2.21 3.24 1.85
C TYR A 127 0.83 2.64 2.16
N TRP A 128 0.12 2.16 1.14
CA TRP A 128 -1.12 1.44 1.33
C TRP A 128 -0.91 0.10 2.04
N GLY A 129 0.19 -0.59 1.78
CA GLY A 129 0.59 -1.79 2.52
C GLY A 129 0.74 -1.52 4.02
N LEU A 130 1.42 -0.43 4.40
CA LEU A 130 1.52 0.02 5.80
C LEU A 130 0.15 0.31 6.41
N LYS A 131 -0.72 1.04 5.71
CA LYS A 131 -2.09 1.30 6.15
C LYS A 131 -2.87 0.00 6.36
N GLY A 132 -2.78 -0.93 5.42
CA GLY A 132 -3.42 -2.24 5.52
C GLY A 132 -2.96 -3.02 6.76
N TRP A 133 -1.66 -3.08 7.03
CA TRP A 133 -1.12 -3.74 8.22
C TRP A 133 -1.57 -3.07 9.52
N HIS A 134 -1.55 -1.74 9.57
CA HIS A 134 -2.00 -0.96 10.72
C HIS A 134 -3.47 -1.21 11.04
N ASP A 135 -4.32 -1.07 10.04
CA ASP A 135 -5.78 -1.22 10.20
C ASP A 135 -6.19 -2.68 10.43
N GLY A 136 -5.50 -3.61 9.78
CA GLY A 136 -5.69 -5.04 10.01
C GLY A 136 -5.33 -5.45 11.44
N ALA A 137 -4.26 -4.90 12.01
CA ALA A 137 -3.91 -5.13 13.41
C ALA A 137 -4.99 -4.58 14.35
N TRP A 138 -5.50 -3.39 14.08
CA TRP A 138 -6.58 -2.78 14.87
C TRP A 138 -7.88 -3.60 14.80
N LEU A 139 -8.29 -4.02 13.60
CA LEU A 139 -9.49 -4.87 13.41
C LEU A 139 -9.36 -6.18 14.16
N ALA A 140 -8.25 -6.90 13.97
CA ALA A 140 -8.02 -8.19 14.61
C ALA A 140 -8.03 -8.07 16.14
N GLU A 141 -7.33 -7.08 16.70
CA GLU A 141 -7.31 -6.81 18.15
C GLU A 141 -8.72 -6.52 18.69
N SER A 142 -9.44 -5.63 18.01
CA SER A 142 -10.80 -5.24 18.41
C SER A 142 -11.80 -6.38 18.33
N LEU A 143 -11.55 -7.39 17.51
CA LEU A 143 -12.37 -8.59 17.33
C LEU A 143 -11.88 -9.78 18.18
N GLY A 144 -10.84 -9.61 19.01
CA GLY A 144 -10.29 -10.62 19.89
C GLY A 144 -9.33 -11.62 19.22
N ASP A 145 -8.93 -11.40 17.96
CA ASP A 145 -7.92 -12.21 17.27
C ASP A 145 -6.51 -11.65 17.52
N HIS A 146 -6.04 -11.83 18.76
CA HIS A 146 -4.76 -11.27 19.22
C HIS A 146 -3.55 -11.83 18.48
N GLU A 147 -3.63 -13.09 18.00
CA GLU A 147 -2.55 -13.69 17.20
C GLU A 147 -2.39 -12.96 15.85
N THR A 148 -3.48 -12.75 15.14
CA THR A 148 -3.47 -11.98 13.89
C THR A 148 -3.04 -10.55 14.13
N ALA A 149 -3.48 -9.92 15.22
CA ALA A 149 -3.07 -8.55 15.55
C ALA A 149 -1.55 -8.44 15.80
N ALA A 150 -0.97 -9.38 16.54
CA ALA A 150 0.47 -9.42 16.79
C ALA A 150 1.26 -9.64 15.50
N TRP A 151 0.84 -10.59 14.66
CA TRP A 151 1.44 -10.83 13.35
C TRP A 151 1.37 -9.59 12.45
N ALA A 152 0.23 -8.93 12.36
CA ALA A 152 0.06 -7.73 11.54
C ALA A 152 0.99 -6.58 12.00
N ARG A 153 1.13 -6.37 13.32
CA ARG A 153 2.09 -5.38 13.87
C ARG A 153 3.54 -5.72 13.51
N GLN A 154 3.90 -7.00 13.54
CA GLN A 154 5.24 -7.44 13.15
C GLN A 154 5.50 -7.16 11.66
N GLN A 155 4.53 -7.45 10.79
CA GLN A 155 4.64 -7.19 9.36
C GLN A 155 4.67 -5.69 9.06
N TYR A 156 3.85 -4.89 9.76
CA TYR A 156 3.92 -3.43 9.69
C TYR A 156 5.32 -2.92 9.96
N LYS A 157 5.92 -3.34 11.10
CA LYS A 157 7.27 -2.91 11.45
C LYS A 157 8.30 -3.33 10.41
N ALA A 158 8.20 -4.53 9.91
CA ALA A 158 9.14 -5.05 8.92
C ALA A 158 9.04 -4.32 7.58
N LEU A 159 7.84 -3.98 7.12
CA LEU A 159 7.65 -3.16 5.92
C LEU A 159 8.10 -1.72 6.17
N TYR A 160 7.79 -1.15 7.32
CA TYR A 160 8.21 0.20 7.70
C TYR A 160 9.74 0.35 7.65
N ASP A 161 10.47 -0.57 8.28
CA ASP A 161 11.93 -0.55 8.32
C ASP A 161 12.52 -0.71 6.89
N ALA A 162 11.97 -1.63 6.10
CA ALA A 162 12.40 -1.87 4.72
C ALA A 162 12.14 -0.64 3.82
N LEU A 163 10.96 -0.07 3.90
CA LEU A 163 10.57 1.10 3.10
C LEU A 163 11.43 2.31 3.44
N HIS A 164 11.66 2.59 4.73
CA HIS A 164 12.55 3.66 5.16
C HIS A 164 13.98 3.48 4.60
N ALA A 165 14.51 2.27 4.68
CA ALA A 165 15.83 1.94 4.14
C ALA A 165 15.87 2.07 2.61
N SER A 166 14.83 1.58 1.92
CA SER A 166 14.68 1.64 0.46
C SER A 166 14.67 3.08 -0.05
N ILE A 167 13.85 3.95 0.53
CA ILE A 167 13.79 5.38 0.17
C ILE A 167 15.17 6.01 0.29
N ARG A 168 15.87 5.81 1.40
CA ARG A 168 17.20 6.37 1.61
C ARG A 168 18.24 5.82 0.62
N ALA A 169 18.21 4.52 0.35
CA ALA A 169 19.10 3.90 -0.63
C ALA A 169 18.84 4.43 -2.06
N THR A 170 17.58 4.60 -2.44
CA THR A 170 17.19 5.18 -3.71
C THR A 170 17.64 6.62 -3.85
N MET A 171 17.45 7.44 -2.80
CA MET A 171 17.92 8.83 -2.75
C MET A 171 19.45 8.90 -2.91
N ALA A 172 20.18 8.06 -2.19
CA ALA A 172 21.64 8.01 -2.26
C ALA A 172 22.13 7.57 -3.65
N TRP A 173 21.53 6.53 -4.23
CA TRP A 173 21.85 6.03 -5.56
C TRP A 173 21.64 7.08 -6.65
N LYS A 174 20.54 7.83 -6.56
CA LYS A 174 20.19 8.86 -7.54
C LYS A 174 20.85 10.23 -7.28
N GLY A 175 21.42 10.44 -6.09
CA GLY A 175 21.93 11.74 -5.68
C GLY A 175 20.84 12.80 -5.55
N ILE A 176 19.65 12.42 -5.10
CA ILE A 176 18.47 13.29 -4.93
C ILE A 176 18.21 13.62 -3.46
N ASP A 177 17.59 14.77 -3.21
CA ASP A 177 17.26 15.30 -1.88
C ASP A 177 15.76 15.41 -1.61
N PHE A 178 14.94 14.81 -2.48
CA PHE A 178 13.48 14.71 -2.36
C PHE A 178 13.05 13.24 -2.22
N ILE A 179 11.80 13.01 -1.80
CA ILE A 179 11.23 11.66 -1.70
C ILE A 179 10.95 11.12 -3.10
N PRO A 180 11.57 10.00 -3.51
CA PRO A 180 11.25 9.34 -4.77
C PRO A 180 9.90 8.63 -4.71
N SER A 181 9.25 8.43 -5.87
CA SER A 181 7.99 7.68 -6.00
C SER A 181 8.22 6.19 -6.19
N SER A 182 9.39 5.79 -6.71
CA SER A 182 9.72 4.39 -6.92
C SER A 182 11.18 4.06 -6.62
N ALA A 183 11.43 2.80 -6.25
CA ALA A 183 12.78 2.30 -6.06
C ALA A 183 13.53 2.08 -7.38
N ASP A 184 12.82 1.78 -8.47
CA ASP A 184 13.43 1.52 -9.77
C ASP A 184 13.93 2.78 -10.47
N LEU A 185 13.15 3.85 -10.41
CA LEU A 185 13.39 5.06 -11.19
C LEU A 185 14.00 6.20 -10.36
N GLY A 186 13.64 6.30 -9.08
CA GLY A 186 13.97 7.46 -8.25
C GLY A 186 13.33 8.73 -8.77
N ASP A 187 12.20 8.60 -9.42
CA ASP A 187 11.38 9.65 -10.00
C ASP A 187 10.68 10.49 -8.92
N GLY A 188 10.28 11.70 -9.27
CA GLY A 188 9.61 12.63 -8.36
C GLY A 188 8.16 12.82 -8.74
N ASP A 189 7.24 12.35 -7.88
CA ASP A 189 5.83 12.68 -7.96
C ASP A 189 5.30 13.08 -6.57
N PRO A 190 5.02 14.37 -6.35
CA PRO A 190 4.49 14.83 -5.07
C PRO A 190 3.09 14.27 -4.78
N THR A 191 2.32 13.86 -5.80
CA THR A 191 1.01 13.21 -5.60
C THR A 191 1.19 11.86 -4.92
N GLY A 192 2.09 11.02 -5.43
CA GLY A 192 2.43 9.74 -4.82
C GLY A 192 2.93 9.90 -3.38
N VAL A 193 3.76 10.92 -3.13
CA VAL A 193 4.25 11.20 -1.76
C VAL A 193 3.13 11.68 -0.83
N SER A 194 2.12 12.41 -1.32
CA SER A 194 1.03 12.92 -0.49
C SER A 194 0.20 11.83 0.16
N ILE A 195 0.10 10.66 -0.47
CA ILE A 195 -0.59 9.48 0.07
C ILE A 195 0.04 8.99 1.39
N ALA A 196 1.35 9.16 1.55
CA ALA A 196 2.02 8.84 2.82
C ALA A 196 1.57 9.75 3.97
N LEU A 197 1.07 10.97 3.66
CA LEU A 197 0.51 11.89 4.66
C LEU A 197 -0.93 11.52 4.99
N ASP A 198 -1.79 11.50 3.96
CA ASP A 198 -3.20 11.20 4.07
C ASP A 198 -3.65 10.45 2.79
N PRO A 199 -4.37 9.34 2.88
CA PRO A 199 -5.00 8.77 4.08
C PRO A 199 -4.15 7.70 4.80
N THR A 200 -2.92 7.38 4.35
CA THR A 200 -2.20 6.24 4.91
C THR A 200 -1.55 6.49 6.27
N GLY A 201 -1.27 7.75 6.60
CA GLY A 201 -0.64 8.11 7.87
C GLY A 201 0.80 7.59 8.01
N ALA A 202 1.46 7.28 6.90
CA ALA A 202 2.81 6.73 6.86
C ALA A 202 3.92 7.80 6.91
N GLN A 203 3.60 9.06 7.18
CA GLN A 203 4.55 10.18 7.15
C GLN A 203 5.86 9.89 7.89
N SER A 204 5.80 9.19 9.02
CA SER A 204 6.96 8.91 9.85
C SER A 204 8.03 8.02 9.18
N VAL A 205 7.67 7.30 8.11
CA VAL A 205 8.63 6.49 7.33
C VAL A 205 9.52 7.35 6.45
N LEU A 206 9.11 8.58 6.16
CA LEU A 206 9.78 9.49 5.23
C LEU A 206 10.89 10.27 5.93
N PRO A 207 12.08 10.44 5.32
CA PRO A 207 13.10 11.38 5.79
C PRO A 207 12.55 12.81 5.82
N ALA A 208 12.50 13.44 6.99
CA ALA A 208 11.78 14.69 7.21
C ALA A 208 12.27 15.86 6.32
N GLU A 209 13.57 16.00 6.14
CA GLU A 209 14.12 17.07 5.29
C GLU A 209 13.82 16.84 3.81
N ALA A 210 13.89 15.58 3.33
CA ALA A 210 13.52 15.23 1.97
C ALA A 210 12.02 15.49 1.71
N LEU A 211 11.17 15.23 2.69
CA LEU A 211 9.73 15.51 2.60
C LEU A 211 9.48 17.01 2.41
N LYS A 212 10.14 17.86 3.19
CA LYS A 212 10.07 19.33 3.03
C LYS A 212 10.53 19.76 1.65
N THR A 213 11.66 19.23 1.19
CA THR A 213 12.21 19.56 -0.15
C THR A 213 11.26 19.14 -1.26
N THR A 214 10.61 17.97 -1.15
CA THR A 214 9.62 17.51 -2.13
C THR A 214 8.52 18.54 -2.36
N PHE A 215 7.87 18.97 -1.28
CA PHE A 215 6.76 19.93 -1.40
C PHE A 215 7.21 21.37 -1.69
N ALA A 216 8.37 21.79 -1.21
CA ALA A 216 8.93 23.10 -1.57
C ALA A 216 9.17 23.20 -3.08
N ARG A 217 9.79 22.19 -3.68
CA ARG A 217 10.00 22.12 -5.15
C ARG A 217 8.69 22.14 -5.91
N TYR A 218 7.71 21.33 -5.49
CA TYR A 218 6.40 21.32 -6.12
C TYR A 218 5.73 22.70 -6.11
N LEU A 219 5.74 23.37 -4.96
CA LEU A 219 5.17 24.73 -4.84
C LEU A 219 5.90 25.76 -5.73
N ASP A 220 7.22 25.64 -5.81
CA ASP A 220 8.00 26.54 -6.68
C ASP A 220 7.71 26.31 -8.17
N ASP A 221 7.50 25.06 -8.57
CA ASP A 221 7.14 24.73 -9.95
C ASP A 221 5.73 25.19 -10.32
N VAL A 222 4.77 25.05 -9.39
CA VAL A 222 3.40 25.58 -9.58
C VAL A 222 3.39 27.10 -9.71
N ARG A 223 4.22 27.82 -8.93
CA ARG A 223 4.32 29.29 -8.98
C ARG A 223 4.95 29.82 -10.25
N LYS A 224 5.74 29.01 -10.96
CA LYS A 224 6.40 29.39 -12.24
C LYS A 224 5.52 29.17 -13.46
N ARG A 225 4.42 28.44 -13.32
CA ARG A 225 3.42 28.18 -14.39
C ARG A 225 2.38 29.28 -14.47
#